data_f0fc64f29e86f60b6bb0069a3dd1d535
#
_entry.id   f0fc64f29e86f60b6bb0069a3dd1d535
#
_cell.length_a   1.000
_cell.length_b   1.000
_cell.length_c   1.000
_cell.angle_alpha   90.00
_cell.angle_beta   90.00
_cell.angle_gamma   90.00
#
_symmetry.space_group_name_H-M   'P 1'
#
loop_
_entity.id
_entity.type
_entity.pdbx_description
1 polymer ?
#
loop_
_entity_poly.entity_id
_entity_poly.type
_entity_poly.pdbx_seq_one_letter_code
_entity_poly.pdbx_strand_id
1 'polypeptide(L)'
;IKKWLGEVVGKEGEDLTRHDKWLCMMYPRLKLLQKLLADDGVIFVSIDDIEVTYLRLIMDEIFGKTNFIAQLIWKSRQNKDNRNITNVSIDHEYVLCYGMKLRGCKRKEEQYKNPDNDPRGPWTSANMVGLATEDARPNLHYDLIDPNTGINYGKPAKGWRYDKNTMTRLIKEGRI
;
A
#
# COMPACT_ATOMS: atom_id res chain seq x y z
N ILE A 1 27.75 -13.80 -19.10
CA ILE A 1 27.72 -12.96 -17.88
C ILE A 1 29.14 -12.78 -17.33
N LYS A 2 29.92 -13.84 -17.04
CA LYS A 2 31.32 -13.71 -16.53
C LYS A 2 32.22 -12.89 -17.44
N LYS A 3 32.16 -13.09 -18.77
CA LYS A 3 32.95 -12.33 -19.75
C LYS A 3 32.58 -10.85 -19.73
N TRP A 4 31.30 -10.55 -19.72
CA TRP A 4 30.79 -9.19 -19.65
C TRP A 4 31.17 -8.47 -18.34
N LEU A 5 31.06 -9.17 -17.19
CA LEU A 5 31.48 -8.63 -15.89
C LEU A 5 33.00 -8.30 -15.89
N GLY A 6 33.85 -9.18 -16.45
CA GLY A 6 35.27 -8.92 -16.58
C GLY A 6 35.63 -7.73 -17.51
N GLU A 7 34.80 -7.48 -18.54
CA GLU A 7 34.96 -6.35 -19.45
C GLU A 7 34.50 -5.02 -18.84
N VAL A 8 33.44 -5.04 -18.01
CA VAL A 8 32.82 -3.82 -17.43
C VAL A 8 33.43 -3.44 -16.09
N VAL A 9 33.77 -4.42 -15.24
CA VAL A 9 34.24 -4.20 -13.88
C VAL A 9 35.74 -4.48 -13.72
N GLY A 10 36.37 -5.03 -14.74
CA GLY A 10 37.81 -5.33 -14.76
C GLY A 10 38.21 -6.45 -13.77
N LYS A 11 39.45 -6.38 -13.31
CA LYS A 11 40.01 -7.36 -12.35
C LYS A 11 39.34 -7.34 -10.98
N GLU A 12 38.77 -6.19 -10.58
CA GLU A 12 38.03 -6.02 -9.33
C GLU A 12 36.73 -6.84 -9.30
N GLY A 13 36.24 -7.30 -10.45
CA GLY A 13 35.06 -8.13 -10.54
C GLY A 13 35.15 -9.50 -9.85
N GLU A 14 36.36 -9.96 -9.53
CA GLU A 14 36.57 -11.22 -8.79
C GLU A 14 36.33 -11.06 -7.29
N ASP A 15 36.52 -9.85 -6.75
CA ASP A 15 36.33 -9.53 -5.33
C ASP A 15 34.88 -9.13 -5.00
N LEU A 16 34.04 -8.96 -6.03
CA LEU A 16 32.66 -8.58 -5.82
C LEU A 16 31.84 -9.70 -5.17
N THR A 17 31.02 -9.30 -4.23
CA THR A 17 30.01 -10.20 -3.62
C THR A 17 28.97 -10.63 -4.64
N ARG A 18 28.15 -11.63 -4.29
CA ARG A 18 27.02 -12.05 -5.14
C ARG A 18 26.07 -10.90 -5.46
N HIS A 19 25.79 -10.04 -4.46
CA HIS A 19 24.90 -8.89 -4.61
C HIS A 19 25.48 -7.84 -5.55
N ASP A 20 26.77 -7.53 -5.44
CA ASP A 20 27.45 -6.58 -6.32
C ASP A 20 27.39 -7.02 -7.79
N LYS A 21 27.65 -8.32 -8.05
CA LYS A 21 27.54 -8.88 -9.40
C LYS A 21 26.12 -8.80 -9.97
N TRP A 22 25.12 -9.01 -9.12
CA TRP A 22 23.73 -8.88 -9.49
C TRP A 22 23.37 -7.41 -9.78
N LEU A 23 23.79 -6.48 -8.95
CA LEU A 23 23.58 -5.03 -9.13
C LEU A 23 24.23 -4.52 -10.42
N CYS A 24 25.50 -4.91 -10.69
CA CYS A 24 26.20 -4.56 -11.95
C CYS A 24 25.44 -5.05 -13.20
N MET A 25 24.78 -6.19 -13.11
CA MET A 25 23.95 -6.72 -14.18
C MET A 25 22.62 -5.99 -14.32
N MET A 26 21.99 -5.62 -13.22
CA MET A 26 20.67 -5.01 -13.20
C MET A 26 20.68 -3.52 -13.52
N TYR A 27 21.69 -2.79 -13.08
CA TYR A 27 21.78 -1.34 -13.25
C TYR A 27 21.57 -0.87 -14.70
N PRO A 28 22.33 -1.35 -15.68
CA PRO A 28 22.16 -0.91 -17.07
C PRO A 28 20.79 -1.29 -17.64
N ARG A 29 20.23 -2.42 -17.22
CA ARG A 29 18.88 -2.85 -17.64
C ARG A 29 17.80 -1.91 -17.12
N LEU A 30 17.86 -1.58 -15.83
CA LEU A 30 16.91 -0.66 -15.22
C LEU A 30 17.03 0.75 -15.82
N LYS A 31 18.25 1.22 -16.14
CA LYS A 31 18.47 2.47 -16.88
C LYS A 31 17.83 2.46 -18.27
N LEU A 32 17.91 1.35 -18.98
CA LEU A 32 17.24 1.21 -20.29
C LEU A 32 15.72 1.20 -20.13
N LEU A 33 15.20 0.46 -19.14
CA LEU A 33 13.77 0.42 -18.85
C LEU A 33 13.23 1.80 -18.46
N GLN A 34 13.99 2.58 -17.69
CA GLN A 34 13.63 3.97 -17.38
C GLN A 34 13.43 4.81 -18.64
N LYS A 35 14.32 4.67 -19.64
CA LYS A 35 14.23 5.41 -20.92
C LYS A 35 13.05 4.98 -21.78
N LEU A 36 12.55 3.76 -21.58
CA LEU A 36 11.41 3.22 -22.33
C LEU A 36 10.06 3.57 -21.70
N LEU A 37 10.07 4.02 -20.43
CA LEU A 37 8.85 4.43 -19.76
C LEU A 37 8.31 5.74 -20.34
N ALA A 38 7.00 5.77 -20.58
CA ALA A 38 6.29 7.01 -20.87
C ALA A 38 6.31 7.94 -19.63
N ASP A 39 6.03 9.22 -19.84
CA ASP A 39 6.00 10.24 -18.78
C ASP A 39 5.03 9.93 -17.62
N ASP A 40 3.98 9.17 -17.90
CA ASP A 40 2.98 8.68 -16.94
C ASP A 40 3.09 7.17 -16.70
N GLY A 41 4.18 6.56 -17.19
CA GLY A 41 4.43 5.13 -17.10
C GLY A 41 4.72 4.65 -15.69
N VAL A 42 4.41 3.38 -15.44
CA VAL A 42 4.66 2.68 -14.18
C VAL A 42 5.44 1.41 -14.45
N ILE A 43 6.44 1.13 -13.63
CA ILE A 43 7.22 -0.11 -13.68
C ILE A 43 6.94 -0.94 -12.43
N PHE A 44 6.74 -2.24 -12.63
CA PHE A 44 6.63 -3.25 -11.58
C PHE A 44 7.78 -4.23 -11.72
N VAL A 45 8.51 -4.46 -10.63
CA VAL A 45 9.64 -5.39 -10.60
C VAL A 45 9.44 -6.38 -9.47
N SER A 46 9.24 -7.65 -9.83
CA SER A 46 9.16 -8.75 -8.88
C SER A 46 10.54 -9.16 -8.40
N ILE A 47 10.68 -9.41 -7.11
CA ILE A 47 11.94 -9.75 -6.46
C ILE A 47 11.68 -10.59 -5.20
N ASP A 48 12.65 -11.43 -4.86
CA ASP A 48 12.64 -12.19 -3.62
C ASP A 48 13.13 -11.37 -2.42
N ASP A 49 13.08 -11.98 -1.23
CA ASP A 49 13.52 -11.38 0.02
C ASP A 49 15.02 -11.06 0.05
N ILE A 50 15.82 -11.81 -0.69
CA ILE A 50 17.29 -11.71 -0.65
C ILE A 50 17.77 -10.40 -1.29
N GLU A 51 17.19 -10.02 -2.43
CA GLU A 51 17.65 -8.90 -3.25
C GLU A 51 16.74 -7.65 -3.18
N VAL A 52 15.61 -7.71 -2.47
CA VAL A 52 14.63 -6.61 -2.43
C VAL A 52 15.22 -5.30 -1.93
N THR A 53 16.08 -5.34 -0.93
CA THR A 53 16.71 -4.15 -0.36
C THR A 53 17.65 -3.49 -1.36
N TYR A 54 18.50 -4.28 -2.03
CA TYR A 54 19.43 -3.78 -3.04
C TYR A 54 18.71 -3.26 -4.27
N LEU A 55 17.66 -3.97 -4.73
CA LEU A 55 16.82 -3.51 -5.81
C LEU A 55 16.15 -2.18 -5.46
N ARG A 56 15.66 -2.02 -4.25
CA ARG A 56 15.04 -0.78 -3.80
C ARG A 56 16.01 0.41 -3.88
N LEU A 57 17.24 0.25 -3.39
CA LEU A 57 18.26 1.30 -3.41
C LEU A 57 18.61 1.72 -4.85
N ILE A 58 18.84 0.75 -5.74
CA ILE A 58 19.20 1.03 -7.13
C ILE A 58 18.02 1.65 -7.91
N MET A 59 16.78 1.25 -7.61
CA MET A 59 15.59 1.85 -8.21
C MET A 59 15.34 3.26 -7.69
N ASP A 60 15.59 3.53 -6.41
CA ASP A 60 15.52 4.89 -5.84
C ASP A 60 16.53 5.83 -6.53
N GLU A 61 17.73 5.34 -6.87
CA GLU A 61 18.74 6.11 -7.61
C GLU A 61 18.30 6.36 -9.07
N ILE A 62 17.84 5.33 -9.76
CA ILE A 62 17.51 5.40 -11.20
C ILE A 62 16.22 6.15 -11.45
N PHE A 63 15.14 5.78 -10.76
CA PHE A 63 13.80 6.31 -10.98
C PHE A 63 13.48 7.52 -10.11
N GLY A 64 14.27 7.75 -9.07
CA GLY A 64 14.04 8.80 -8.06
C GLY A 64 13.16 8.30 -6.91
N LYS A 65 13.60 8.56 -5.68
CA LYS A 65 12.91 8.16 -4.44
C LYS A 65 11.47 8.70 -4.36
N THR A 66 11.21 9.89 -4.91
CA THR A 66 9.88 10.52 -4.93
C THR A 66 8.90 9.81 -5.85
N ASN A 67 9.39 9.01 -6.78
CA ASN A 67 8.58 8.23 -7.73
C ASN A 67 8.27 6.82 -7.23
N PHE A 68 8.72 6.46 -6.03
CA PHE A 68 8.31 5.22 -5.39
C PHE A 68 6.82 5.28 -5.02
N ILE A 69 6.08 4.24 -5.46
CA ILE A 69 4.64 4.14 -5.23
C ILE A 69 4.36 3.18 -4.09
N ALA A 70 4.85 1.95 -4.22
CA ALA A 70 4.56 0.88 -3.26
C ALA A 70 5.55 -0.28 -3.36
N GLN A 71 5.67 -1.00 -2.25
CA GLN A 71 6.22 -2.34 -2.19
C GLN A 71 5.06 -3.28 -1.85
N LEU A 72 4.62 -4.04 -2.84
CA LEU A 72 3.54 -5.00 -2.69
C LEU A 72 4.10 -6.32 -2.18
N ILE A 73 3.36 -6.98 -1.31
CA ILE A 73 3.67 -8.33 -0.83
C ILE A 73 2.83 -9.31 -1.63
N TRP A 74 3.50 -10.19 -2.38
CA TRP A 74 2.86 -11.21 -3.18
C TRP A 74 2.96 -12.56 -2.45
N LYS A 75 1.83 -13.14 -2.08
CA LYS A 75 1.81 -14.50 -1.53
C LYS A 75 2.13 -15.50 -2.64
N SER A 76 3.40 -15.90 -2.74
CA SER A 76 3.92 -16.75 -3.81
C SER A 76 3.68 -18.24 -3.57
N ARG A 77 3.46 -18.66 -2.31
CA ARG A 77 3.27 -20.06 -1.95
C ARG A 77 1.93 -20.27 -1.24
N GLN A 78 1.27 -21.38 -1.55
CA GLN A 78 0.05 -21.80 -0.86
C GLN A 78 0.34 -22.72 0.33
N ASN A 79 1.42 -23.51 0.25
CA ASN A 79 1.83 -24.47 1.27
C ASN A 79 3.13 -24.03 1.94
N LYS A 80 3.25 -24.30 3.25
CA LYS A 80 4.48 -24.04 4.02
C LYS A 80 5.66 -24.80 3.44
N ASP A 81 6.84 -24.18 3.43
CA ASP A 81 8.09 -24.85 3.07
C ASP A 81 8.62 -25.66 4.25
N ASN A 82 8.38 -26.96 4.22
CA ASN A 82 8.83 -27.88 5.27
C ASN A 82 10.37 -28.13 5.27
N ARG A 83 11.11 -27.57 4.30
CA ARG A 83 12.58 -27.68 4.20
C ARG A 83 13.29 -26.54 4.89
N ASN A 84 12.56 -25.65 5.52
CA ASN A 84 13.15 -24.46 6.13
C ASN A 84 13.83 -24.79 7.45
N ILE A 85 15.14 -24.52 7.54
CA ILE A 85 16.00 -24.77 8.71
C ILE A 85 15.64 -23.84 9.88
N THR A 86 15.06 -22.68 9.61
CA THR A 86 14.76 -21.66 10.62
C THR A 86 13.39 -21.82 11.27
N ASN A 87 12.60 -22.80 10.87
CA ASN A 87 11.19 -22.99 11.25
C ASN A 87 10.25 -21.82 10.91
N VAL A 88 10.74 -20.86 10.13
CA VAL A 88 9.94 -19.74 9.60
C VAL A 88 9.83 -19.89 8.08
N SER A 89 8.62 -20.11 7.58
CA SER A 89 8.39 -20.24 6.13
C SER A 89 8.27 -18.85 5.51
N ILE A 90 9.06 -18.59 4.47
CA ILE A 90 8.91 -17.38 3.63
C ILE A 90 7.98 -17.76 2.47
N ASP A 91 6.72 -17.36 2.58
CA ASP A 91 5.66 -17.72 1.64
C ASP A 91 5.29 -16.57 0.69
N HIS A 92 6.11 -15.53 0.64
CA HIS A 92 5.86 -14.33 -0.15
C HIS A 92 7.10 -13.87 -0.92
N GLU A 93 6.84 -13.06 -1.90
CA GLU A 93 7.81 -12.27 -2.67
C GLU A 93 7.36 -10.82 -2.68
N TYR A 94 8.18 -9.94 -3.23
CA TYR A 94 7.88 -8.52 -3.31
C TYR A 94 7.71 -8.08 -4.75
N VAL A 95 6.89 -7.04 -4.94
CA VAL A 95 6.81 -6.32 -6.21
C VAL A 95 7.02 -4.84 -5.91
N LEU A 96 8.15 -4.29 -6.34
CA LEU A 96 8.43 -2.87 -6.25
C LEU A 96 7.72 -2.13 -7.39
N CYS A 97 7.06 -1.04 -7.06
CA CYS A 97 6.31 -0.22 -8.00
C CYS A 97 6.85 1.21 -8.00
N TYR A 98 7.25 1.70 -9.17
CA TYR A 98 7.70 3.08 -9.41
C TYR A 98 6.94 3.68 -10.59
N GLY A 99 6.59 4.97 -10.48
CA GLY A 99 5.91 5.70 -11.54
C GLY A 99 6.35 7.14 -11.62
N MET A 100 6.62 7.63 -12.83
CA MET A 100 7.13 8.97 -13.07
C MET A 100 6.10 10.07 -12.73
N LYS A 101 4.81 9.80 -12.99
CA LYS A 101 3.69 10.71 -12.70
C LYS A 101 2.45 9.92 -12.36
N LEU A 102 2.44 9.21 -11.22
CA LEU A 102 1.23 8.53 -10.80
C LEU A 102 0.19 9.56 -10.39
N ARG A 103 -0.80 9.76 -11.23
CA ARG A 103 -2.04 10.43 -10.82
C ARG A 103 -2.84 9.41 -10.05
N GLY A 104 -3.05 9.65 -8.76
CA GLY A 104 -3.95 8.82 -7.96
C GLY A 104 -5.29 8.64 -8.68
N CYS A 105 -5.97 7.53 -8.43
CA CYS A 105 -7.32 7.33 -8.94
C CYS A 105 -8.15 8.57 -8.64
N LYS A 106 -8.61 9.26 -9.69
CA LYS A 106 -9.57 10.34 -9.53
C LYS A 106 -10.77 9.74 -8.78
N ARG A 107 -11.20 10.41 -7.73
CA ARG A 107 -12.47 10.09 -7.09
C ARG A 107 -13.53 10.11 -8.20
N LYS A 108 -14.38 9.09 -8.26
CA LYS A 108 -15.50 9.08 -9.18
C LYS A 108 -16.47 10.18 -8.69
N GLU A 109 -16.42 11.34 -9.29
CA GLU A 109 -17.24 12.52 -8.93
C GLU A 109 -18.74 12.17 -8.94
N GLU A 110 -19.15 11.24 -9.80
CA GLU A 110 -20.52 10.70 -9.89
C GLU A 110 -21.04 10.08 -8.58
N GLN A 111 -20.14 9.64 -7.68
CA GLN A 111 -20.50 9.07 -6.37
C GLN A 111 -20.83 10.13 -5.32
N TYR A 112 -20.47 11.39 -5.59
CA TYR A 112 -20.69 12.50 -4.68
C TYR A 112 -21.87 13.32 -5.17
N LYS A 113 -22.89 13.45 -4.34
CA LYS A 113 -24.11 14.21 -4.63
C LYS A 113 -24.34 15.22 -3.51
N ASN A 114 -25.08 16.26 -3.78
CA ASN A 114 -25.49 17.26 -2.78
C ASN A 114 -27.02 17.41 -2.78
N PRO A 115 -27.78 16.37 -2.35
CA PRO A 115 -29.25 16.38 -2.40
C PRO A 115 -29.86 17.35 -1.40
N ASP A 116 -29.14 17.71 -0.36
CA ASP A 116 -29.56 18.60 0.73
C ASP A 116 -29.01 20.02 0.60
N ASN A 117 -28.31 20.33 -0.50
CA ASN A 117 -27.63 21.61 -0.74
C ASN A 117 -26.65 22.00 0.39
N ASP A 118 -25.94 21.02 0.96
CA ASP A 118 -24.96 21.25 2.01
C ASP A 118 -23.90 22.27 1.51
N PRO A 119 -23.66 23.38 2.24
CA PRO A 119 -22.69 24.39 1.86
C PRO A 119 -21.24 23.88 1.81
N ARG A 120 -20.96 22.72 2.40
CA ARG A 120 -19.66 22.03 2.34
C ARG A 120 -19.40 21.32 1.00
N GLY A 121 -20.44 21.20 0.15
CA GLY A 121 -20.36 20.60 -1.18
C GLY A 121 -20.81 19.15 -1.25
N PRO A 122 -20.58 18.48 -2.40
CA PRO A 122 -21.02 17.12 -2.63
C PRO A 122 -20.42 16.11 -1.66
N TRP A 123 -21.23 15.18 -1.19
CA TRP A 123 -20.86 14.14 -0.24
C TRP A 123 -21.31 12.74 -0.68
N THR A 124 -20.80 11.71 -0.05
CA THR A 124 -21.27 10.33 -0.18
C THR A 124 -21.37 9.70 1.20
N SER A 125 -22.34 8.82 1.38
CA SER A 125 -22.51 8.12 2.66
C SER A 125 -21.31 7.23 2.98
N ALA A 126 -20.93 7.20 4.24
CA ALA A 126 -19.87 6.34 4.75
C ALA A 126 -20.44 5.30 5.72
N ASN A 127 -19.79 4.14 5.79
CA ASN A 127 -20.15 3.13 6.78
C ASN A 127 -19.76 3.63 8.18
N MET A 128 -20.73 3.66 9.09
CA MET A 128 -20.58 4.10 10.47
C MET A 128 -20.29 2.94 11.44
N VAL A 129 -20.29 1.70 10.95
CA VAL A 129 -19.97 0.52 11.76
C VAL A 129 -18.45 0.43 11.94
N GLY A 130 -18.02 0.14 13.17
CA GLY A 130 -16.64 -0.10 13.54
C GLY A 130 -16.14 -1.49 13.12
N LEU A 131 -14.94 -1.85 13.57
CA LEU A 131 -14.30 -3.13 13.25
C LEU A 131 -13.94 -3.95 14.52
N ALA A 132 -14.13 -3.39 15.70
CA ALA A 132 -13.75 -4.01 16.95
C ALA A 132 -14.92 -4.72 17.65
N THR A 133 -14.60 -5.79 18.37
CA THR A 133 -15.57 -6.45 19.27
C THR A 133 -15.79 -5.64 20.54
N GLU A 134 -16.88 -5.93 21.27
CA GLU A 134 -17.23 -5.21 22.50
C GLU A 134 -16.14 -5.36 23.58
N ASP A 135 -15.54 -6.54 23.72
CA ASP A 135 -14.44 -6.78 24.65
C ASP A 135 -13.20 -5.94 24.38
N ALA A 136 -12.90 -5.72 23.07
CA ALA A 136 -11.74 -4.94 22.67
C ALA A 136 -11.97 -3.43 22.79
N ARG A 137 -13.19 -2.95 22.52
CA ARG A 137 -13.54 -1.52 22.58
C ARG A 137 -14.98 -1.28 23.05
N PRO A 138 -15.27 -1.45 24.35
CA PRO A 138 -16.61 -1.32 24.91
C PRO A 138 -17.21 0.09 24.72
N ASN A 139 -16.38 1.12 24.69
CA ASN A 139 -16.80 2.51 24.49
C ASN A 139 -17.41 2.82 23.11
N LEU A 140 -17.29 1.91 22.15
CA LEU A 140 -17.87 2.03 20.82
C LEU A 140 -19.20 1.25 20.68
N HIS A 141 -19.60 0.50 21.71
CA HIS A 141 -20.80 -0.33 21.71
C HIS A 141 -21.88 0.29 22.60
N TYR A 142 -22.66 1.17 22.02
CA TYR A 142 -23.77 1.86 22.68
C TYR A 142 -24.98 1.98 21.74
N ASP A 143 -26.16 2.10 22.32
CA ASP A 143 -27.38 2.38 21.56
C ASP A 143 -27.35 3.79 21.01
N LEU A 144 -27.54 3.92 19.69
CA LEU A 144 -27.65 5.19 19.01
C LEU A 144 -29.11 5.58 18.87
N ILE A 145 -29.51 6.65 19.51
CA ILE A 145 -30.88 7.18 19.44
C ILE A 145 -30.82 8.50 18.68
N ASP A 146 -31.64 8.58 17.63
CA ASP A 146 -31.81 9.84 16.87
C ASP A 146 -32.51 10.89 17.76
N PRO A 147 -31.87 12.03 18.02
CA PRO A 147 -32.43 13.04 18.90
C PRO A 147 -33.67 13.72 18.33
N ASN A 148 -33.91 13.67 17.02
CA ASN A 148 -35.04 14.34 16.36
C ASN A 148 -36.25 13.41 16.25
N THR A 149 -36.03 12.13 15.95
CA THR A 149 -37.12 11.16 15.71
C THR A 149 -37.35 10.21 16.87
N GLY A 150 -36.39 10.08 17.81
CA GLY A 150 -36.43 9.13 18.92
C GLY A 150 -36.18 7.66 18.52
N ILE A 151 -35.85 7.41 17.25
CA ILE A 151 -35.60 6.04 16.77
C ILE A 151 -34.31 5.52 17.37
N ASN A 152 -34.36 4.34 17.97
CA ASN A 152 -33.17 3.63 18.46
C ASN A 152 -32.67 2.67 17.38
N TYR A 153 -31.47 2.95 16.86
CA TYR A 153 -30.77 2.10 15.88
C TYR A 153 -29.99 0.94 16.52
N GLY A 154 -30.03 0.82 17.86
CA GLY A 154 -29.31 -0.21 18.59
C GLY A 154 -27.78 -0.03 18.57
N LYS A 155 -27.07 -1.11 18.91
CA LYS A 155 -25.60 -1.19 18.83
C LYS A 155 -25.20 -2.25 17.80
N PRO A 156 -24.35 -1.93 16.79
CA PRO A 156 -23.87 -2.94 15.85
C PRO A 156 -22.90 -3.91 16.52
N ALA A 157 -22.84 -5.15 16.03
CA ALA A 157 -21.98 -6.21 16.57
C ALA A 157 -20.48 -5.86 16.59
N LYS A 158 -20.03 -4.97 15.71
CA LYS A 158 -18.65 -4.45 15.63
C LYS A 158 -18.50 -3.03 16.22
N GLY A 159 -19.51 -2.58 16.97
CA GLY A 159 -19.56 -1.23 17.52
C GLY A 159 -19.67 -0.13 16.47
N TRP A 160 -19.75 1.09 16.93
CA TRP A 160 -19.74 2.28 16.08
C TRP A 160 -18.31 2.70 15.74
N ARG A 161 -18.15 3.46 14.66
CA ARG A 161 -16.85 4.02 14.25
C ARG A 161 -16.33 5.08 15.21
N TYR A 162 -17.25 5.80 15.85
CA TYR A 162 -16.95 6.90 16.78
C TYR A 162 -17.48 6.60 18.18
N ASP A 163 -16.82 7.13 19.20
CA ASP A 163 -17.33 7.13 20.57
C ASP A 163 -18.58 7.99 20.69
N LYS A 164 -19.34 7.80 21.79
CA LYS A 164 -20.63 8.45 21.99
C LYS A 164 -20.56 9.99 21.96
N ASN A 165 -19.48 10.58 22.49
CA ASN A 165 -19.34 12.03 22.53
C ASN A 165 -19.09 12.59 21.11
N THR A 166 -18.18 11.96 20.38
CA THR A 166 -17.89 12.31 18.99
C THR A 166 -19.14 12.13 18.11
N MET A 167 -19.87 11.04 18.26
CA MET A 167 -21.10 10.77 17.54
C MET A 167 -22.15 11.85 17.79
N THR A 168 -22.39 12.19 19.06
CA THR A 168 -23.35 13.27 19.44
C THR A 168 -22.97 14.61 18.83
N ARG A 169 -21.67 14.93 18.80
CA ARG A 169 -21.17 16.15 18.16
C ARG A 169 -21.44 16.15 16.65
N LEU A 170 -21.15 15.04 15.96
CA LEU A 170 -21.34 14.92 14.52
C LEU A 170 -22.81 15.01 14.11
N ILE A 171 -23.73 14.43 14.92
CA ILE A 171 -25.18 14.57 14.73
C ILE A 171 -25.60 16.04 14.88
N LYS A 172 -25.11 16.72 15.92
CA LYS A 172 -25.38 18.15 16.14
C LYS A 172 -24.90 19.04 14.99
N GLU A 173 -23.77 18.66 14.36
CA GLU A 173 -23.19 19.36 13.21
C GLU A 173 -23.89 19.00 11.89
N GLY A 174 -24.91 18.15 11.89
CA GLY A 174 -25.59 17.66 10.70
C GLY A 174 -24.67 16.89 9.75
N ARG A 175 -23.72 16.12 10.30
CA ARG A 175 -22.75 15.31 9.53
C ARG A 175 -23.11 13.83 9.50
N ILE A 176 -24.12 13.45 10.26
CA ILE A 176 -24.68 12.10 10.38
C ILE A 176 -26.18 12.26 10.53
#